data_1284ad6520ce487363a0be77be4f871c
#
_entry.id   1284ad6520ce487363a0be77be4f871c
#
_cell.length_a   1.000
_cell.length_b   1.000
_cell.length_c   1.000
_cell.angle_alpha   90.00
_cell.angle_beta   90.00
_cell.angle_gamma   90.00
#
_symmetry.space_group_name_H-M   'P 1'
#
loop_
_entity.id
_entity.type
_entity.pdbx_description
1 polymer ?
#
loop_
_entity_poly.entity_id
_entity_poly.type
_entity_poly.pdbx_seq_one_letter_code
_entity_poly.pdbx_strand_id
1 'polypeptide(L)'
;MLDGTNINVDRVGPAPQPGPQTMFLSNNADIAVYGGAAGGGKSYALLLEAARHIDNADYGAVIFRREAIQITNEGGLLDTSFNMYSSVDATLRFSPHRQWVFPSGATVTFSHLHNQSDVNDWQGSQIPMIGYDELTHFTEWQFWYMFSRNRSTCGVRPYIRATCNPDADSWVAELISWWIDQESGYPIPARSGVIRYVVRVDGQLRWADTAKELLVEYPGSIPKSF
;
A
#
# COMPACT_ATOMS: atom_id res chain seq x y z
N MET A 1 42.70 -27.81 -19.65
CA MET A 1 42.37 -27.21 -18.34
C MET A 1 41.68 -25.92 -18.63
N LEU A 2 40.36 -25.91 -18.58
CA LEU A 2 39.55 -24.69 -18.71
C LEU A 2 39.25 -24.22 -17.30
N ASP A 3 39.82 -23.09 -16.97
CA ASP A 3 39.62 -22.40 -15.70
C ASP A 3 38.18 -21.91 -15.60
N GLY A 4 37.43 -22.56 -14.73
CA GLY A 4 36.06 -22.22 -14.44
C GLY A 4 35.98 -20.97 -13.57
N THR A 5 36.03 -19.79 -14.17
CA THR A 5 35.68 -18.56 -13.49
C THR A 5 34.21 -18.63 -13.04
N ASN A 6 34.02 -18.95 -11.78
CA ASN A 6 32.77 -18.75 -11.05
C ASN A 6 32.41 -17.26 -11.14
N ILE A 7 31.57 -16.90 -12.08
CA ILE A 7 30.93 -15.59 -12.08
C ILE A 7 29.92 -15.65 -10.94
N ASN A 8 30.36 -15.18 -9.78
CA ASN A 8 29.47 -14.86 -8.68
C ASN A 8 28.63 -13.65 -9.12
N VAL A 9 27.51 -13.89 -9.81
CA VAL A 9 26.54 -12.85 -10.09
C VAL A 9 25.92 -12.53 -8.74
N ASP A 10 26.40 -11.46 -8.11
CA ASP A 10 25.74 -10.87 -6.96
C ASP A 10 24.26 -10.71 -7.35
N ARG A 11 23.40 -11.53 -6.76
CA ARG A 11 21.95 -11.41 -6.94
C ARG A 11 21.54 -10.07 -6.33
N VAL A 12 21.50 -9.05 -7.15
CA VAL A 12 20.88 -7.77 -6.77
C VAL A 12 19.42 -8.11 -6.48
N GLY A 13 19.05 -8.08 -5.21
CA GLY A 13 17.68 -8.32 -4.78
C GLY A 13 16.74 -7.26 -5.36
N PRO A 14 15.40 -7.46 -5.24
CA PRO A 14 14.44 -6.48 -5.67
C PRO A 14 14.70 -5.13 -5.01
N ALA A 15 14.82 -4.07 -5.83
CA ALA A 15 15.14 -2.74 -5.36
C ALA A 15 14.25 -1.70 -6.06
N PRO A 16 13.94 -0.55 -5.40
CA PRO A 16 13.18 0.52 -6.01
C PRO A 16 13.99 1.23 -7.07
N GLN A 17 13.32 1.71 -8.10
CA GLN A 17 13.89 2.66 -9.04
C GLN A 17 14.05 4.04 -8.37
N PRO A 18 15.12 4.78 -8.69
CA PRO A 18 15.30 6.15 -8.22
C PRO A 18 14.12 7.06 -8.61
N GLY A 19 13.79 8.00 -7.73
CA GLY A 19 12.70 8.96 -7.96
C GLY A 19 11.40 8.55 -7.27
N PRO A 20 10.25 8.49 -7.97
CA PRO A 20 8.95 8.31 -7.33
C PRO A 20 8.80 7.04 -6.49
N GLN A 21 9.37 5.90 -6.89
CA GLN A 21 9.34 4.68 -6.08
C GLN A 21 10.12 4.86 -4.77
N THR A 22 11.31 5.46 -4.85
CA THR A 22 12.13 5.74 -3.65
C THR A 22 11.39 6.72 -2.72
N MET A 23 10.75 7.76 -3.25
CA MET A 23 9.92 8.69 -2.46
C MET A 23 8.78 7.96 -1.75
N PHE A 24 8.04 7.13 -2.47
CA PHE A 24 6.93 6.36 -1.90
C PHE A 24 7.39 5.44 -0.77
N LEU A 25 8.49 4.73 -0.98
CA LEU A 25 9.05 3.79 0.00
C LEU A 25 9.72 4.49 1.20
N SER A 26 10.24 5.71 1.04
CA SER A 26 10.82 6.49 2.14
C SER A 26 9.78 7.26 2.95
N ASN A 27 8.52 7.27 2.54
CA ASN A 27 7.46 7.99 3.21
C ASN A 27 7.04 7.28 4.52
N ASN A 28 7.04 8.04 5.63
CA ASN A 28 6.70 7.53 6.97
C ASN A 28 5.26 7.86 7.40
N ALA A 29 4.42 8.40 6.50
CA ALA A 29 3.02 8.68 6.81
C ALA A 29 2.23 7.39 7.12
N ASP A 30 1.16 7.52 7.89
CA ASP A 30 0.22 6.42 8.15
C ASP A 30 -0.50 5.99 6.86
N ILE A 31 -0.76 6.93 5.96
CA ILE A 31 -1.37 6.69 4.65
C ILE A 31 -0.50 7.35 3.58
N ALA A 32 -0.18 6.64 2.52
CA ALA A 32 0.48 7.23 1.35
C ALA A 32 -0.13 6.70 0.06
N VAL A 33 -0.33 7.61 -0.91
CA VAL A 33 -0.88 7.30 -2.23
C VAL A 33 0.17 7.62 -3.30
N TYR A 34 0.50 6.63 -4.12
CA TYR A 34 1.38 6.76 -5.26
C TYR A 34 0.56 6.84 -6.55
N GLY A 35 0.27 8.06 -6.98
CA GLY A 35 -0.42 8.34 -8.24
C GLY A 35 0.53 8.40 -9.44
N GLY A 36 0.01 8.12 -10.62
CA GLY A 36 0.76 8.26 -11.88
C GLY A 36 0.19 7.41 -13.00
N ALA A 37 0.67 7.65 -14.22
CA ALA A 37 0.25 6.91 -15.41
C ALA A 37 0.58 5.41 -15.32
N ALA A 38 -0.08 4.61 -16.16
CA ALA A 38 0.22 3.18 -16.31
C ALA A 38 1.69 2.95 -16.68
N GLY A 39 2.26 1.83 -16.23
CA GLY A 39 3.66 1.48 -16.50
C GLY A 39 4.70 2.15 -15.60
N GLY A 40 4.31 3.05 -14.68
CA GLY A 40 5.21 3.76 -13.77
C GLY A 40 5.78 2.91 -12.61
N GLY A 41 5.62 1.58 -12.63
CA GLY A 41 6.15 0.69 -11.59
C GLY A 41 5.47 0.82 -10.23
N LYS A 42 4.25 1.35 -10.16
CA LYS A 42 3.50 1.57 -8.92
C LYS A 42 3.22 0.27 -8.16
N SER A 43 2.68 -0.74 -8.85
CA SER A 43 2.39 -2.06 -8.26
C SER A 43 3.67 -2.76 -7.79
N TYR A 44 4.79 -2.58 -8.50
CA TYR A 44 6.09 -3.07 -8.08
C TYR A 44 6.55 -2.41 -6.75
N ALA A 45 6.40 -1.09 -6.63
CA ALA A 45 6.70 -0.37 -5.40
C ALA A 45 5.79 -0.80 -4.23
N LEU A 46 4.51 -1.08 -4.51
CA LEU A 46 3.57 -1.59 -3.51
C LEU A 46 3.98 -2.99 -3.00
N LEU A 47 4.46 -3.86 -3.88
CA LEU A 47 4.99 -5.17 -3.52
C LEU A 47 6.27 -5.06 -2.67
N LEU A 48 7.19 -4.14 -3.02
CA LEU A 48 8.37 -3.85 -2.20
C LEU A 48 7.98 -3.36 -0.79
N GLU A 49 6.98 -2.49 -0.72
CA GLU A 49 6.47 -1.97 0.55
C GLU A 49 5.86 -3.07 1.41
N ALA A 50 5.09 -3.99 0.82
CA ALA A 50 4.52 -5.13 1.53
C ALA A 50 5.59 -6.07 2.09
N ALA A 51 6.77 -6.13 1.47
CA ALA A 51 7.90 -6.91 1.94
C ALA A 51 8.79 -6.20 2.97
N ARG A 52 8.48 -4.96 3.37
CA ARG A 52 9.33 -4.13 4.25
C ARG A 52 9.68 -4.79 5.59
N HIS A 53 8.78 -5.55 6.16
CA HIS A 53 8.90 -6.11 7.51
C HIS A 53 8.89 -7.64 7.52
N ILE A 54 9.31 -8.26 6.43
CA ILE A 54 9.29 -9.73 6.28
C ILE A 54 10.24 -10.48 7.22
N ASP A 55 11.13 -9.80 7.91
CA ASP A 55 11.96 -10.40 8.95
C ASP A 55 11.23 -10.57 10.29
N ASN A 56 10.05 -9.98 10.43
CA ASN A 56 9.21 -10.09 11.62
C ASN A 56 8.18 -11.21 11.44
N ALA A 57 8.32 -12.29 12.20
CA ALA A 57 7.49 -13.51 12.09
C ALA A 57 5.97 -13.26 12.21
N ASP A 58 5.58 -12.27 12.99
CA ASP A 58 4.16 -11.93 13.25
C ASP A 58 3.61 -10.88 12.28
N TYR A 59 4.43 -10.44 11.30
CA TYR A 59 4.00 -9.45 10.32
C TYR A 59 3.13 -10.07 9.23
N GLY A 60 2.02 -9.39 8.92
CA GLY A 60 1.15 -9.74 7.80
C GLY A 60 0.74 -8.51 7.01
N ALA A 61 1.08 -8.47 5.73
CA ALA A 61 0.57 -7.49 4.78
C ALA A 61 -0.59 -8.08 3.96
N VAL A 62 -1.55 -7.23 3.62
CA VAL A 62 -2.63 -7.61 2.69
C VAL A 62 -2.73 -6.58 1.58
N ILE A 63 -2.61 -7.02 0.34
CA ILE A 63 -2.80 -6.18 -0.85
C ILE A 63 -4.14 -6.52 -1.50
N PHE A 64 -4.97 -5.51 -1.70
CA PHE A 64 -6.27 -5.63 -2.34
C PHE A 64 -6.25 -5.16 -3.79
N ARG A 65 -6.94 -5.91 -4.65
CA ARG A 65 -7.41 -5.52 -5.98
C ARG A 65 -8.94 -5.49 -5.98
N ARG A 66 -9.54 -4.77 -6.93
CA ARG A 66 -11.00 -4.76 -7.07
C ARG A 66 -11.54 -6.15 -7.44
N GLU A 67 -10.90 -6.81 -8.39
CA GLU A 67 -11.33 -8.10 -8.92
C GLU A 67 -10.29 -9.19 -8.65
N ALA A 68 -10.76 -10.38 -8.28
CA ALA A 68 -9.88 -11.54 -8.04
C ALA A 68 -9.03 -11.91 -9.28
N ILE A 69 -9.61 -11.78 -10.47
CA ILE A 69 -8.94 -12.08 -11.73
C ILE A 69 -7.77 -11.14 -12.00
N GLN A 70 -7.86 -9.87 -11.58
CA GLN A 70 -6.79 -8.87 -11.75
C GLN A 70 -5.53 -9.20 -10.95
N ILE A 71 -5.65 -10.06 -9.92
CA ILE A 71 -4.50 -10.53 -9.13
C ILE A 71 -3.70 -11.57 -9.94
N THR A 72 -4.39 -12.43 -10.71
CA THR A 72 -3.84 -13.63 -11.36
C THR A 72 -3.65 -13.52 -12.85
N ASN A 73 -4.12 -12.43 -13.48
CA ASN A 73 -3.86 -12.19 -14.90
C ASN A 73 -2.35 -12.10 -15.16
N GLU A 74 -1.94 -12.47 -16.38
CA GLU A 74 -0.57 -12.30 -16.87
C GLU A 74 -0.10 -10.85 -16.66
N GLY A 75 1.09 -10.67 -16.06
CA GLY A 75 1.62 -9.37 -15.67
C GLY A 75 0.93 -8.73 -14.45
N GLY A 76 0.00 -9.43 -13.78
CA GLY A 76 -0.66 -8.98 -12.57
C GLY A 76 0.22 -9.03 -11.32
N LEU A 77 -0.40 -8.75 -10.16
CA LEU A 77 0.31 -8.72 -8.89
C LEU A 77 1.01 -10.05 -8.58
N LEU A 78 0.35 -11.17 -8.86
CA LEU A 78 0.89 -12.49 -8.56
C LEU A 78 2.15 -12.76 -9.38
N ASP A 79 2.09 -12.56 -10.71
CA ASP A 79 3.23 -12.75 -11.60
C ASP A 79 4.41 -11.85 -11.23
N THR A 80 4.15 -10.57 -10.97
CA THR A 80 5.18 -9.62 -10.57
C THR A 80 5.82 -10.06 -9.25
N SER A 81 5.04 -10.57 -8.30
CA SER A 81 5.52 -11.02 -7.00
C SER A 81 6.38 -12.27 -7.08
N PHE A 82 6.19 -13.15 -8.09
CA PHE A 82 7.00 -14.35 -8.26
C PHE A 82 8.48 -14.00 -8.42
N ASN A 83 8.80 -13.06 -9.30
CA ASN A 83 10.18 -12.66 -9.52
C ASN A 83 10.81 -12.00 -8.29
N MET A 84 10.00 -11.33 -7.48
CA MET A 84 10.45 -10.60 -6.30
C MET A 84 10.60 -11.52 -5.08
N TYR A 85 9.56 -12.25 -4.72
CA TYR A 85 9.50 -12.97 -3.45
C TYR A 85 10.18 -14.34 -3.49
N SER A 86 10.25 -14.98 -4.68
CA SER A 86 11.04 -16.20 -4.85
C SER A 86 12.54 -15.96 -4.67
N SER A 87 13.02 -14.73 -4.93
CA SER A 87 14.44 -14.38 -4.74
C SER A 87 14.87 -14.33 -3.27
N VAL A 88 13.90 -14.29 -2.35
CA VAL A 88 14.10 -14.29 -0.88
C VAL A 88 13.50 -15.54 -0.22
N ASP A 89 13.43 -16.64 -0.95
CA ASP A 89 12.98 -17.97 -0.51
C ASP A 89 11.56 -18.02 0.05
N ALA A 90 10.68 -17.10 -0.36
CA ALA A 90 9.28 -17.15 0.01
C ALA A 90 8.54 -18.28 -0.72
N THR A 91 7.55 -18.87 -0.06
CA THR A 91 6.71 -19.95 -0.59
C THR A 91 5.28 -19.44 -0.81
N LEU A 92 4.71 -19.67 -2.00
CA LEU A 92 3.34 -19.30 -2.31
C LEU A 92 2.36 -20.39 -1.88
N ARG A 93 1.32 -20.01 -1.14
CA ARG A 93 0.15 -20.84 -0.80
C ARG A 93 -1.10 -20.31 -1.51
N PHE A 94 -1.99 -21.20 -1.92
CA PHE A 94 -3.22 -20.84 -2.64
C PHE A 94 -4.49 -20.99 -1.79
N SER A 95 -4.42 -21.67 -0.66
CA SER A 95 -5.57 -21.93 0.22
C SER A 95 -5.21 -21.61 1.67
N PRO A 96 -6.11 -20.94 2.43
CA PRO A 96 -7.40 -20.36 2.03
C PRO A 96 -7.27 -19.09 1.17
N HIS A 97 -6.12 -18.45 1.17
CA HIS A 97 -5.82 -17.22 0.42
C HIS A 97 -4.59 -17.41 -0.47
N ARG A 98 -4.43 -16.55 -1.48
CA ARG A 98 -3.18 -16.43 -2.22
C ARG A 98 -2.20 -15.67 -1.34
N GLN A 99 -1.28 -16.39 -0.73
CA GLN A 99 -0.42 -15.87 0.32
C GLN A 99 1.02 -16.31 0.12
N TRP A 100 1.92 -15.37 0.08
CA TRP A 100 3.34 -15.63 0.24
C TRP A 100 3.68 -15.78 1.72
N VAL A 101 4.45 -16.81 2.04
CA VAL A 101 5.01 -17.07 3.37
C VAL A 101 6.51 -17.00 3.28
N PHE A 102 7.10 -16.10 4.04
CA PHE A 102 8.54 -15.88 4.08
C PHE A 102 9.21 -16.81 5.09
N PRO A 103 10.54 -17.01 5.02
CA PRO A 103 11.26 -17.91 5.93
C PRO A 103 11.10 -17.55 7.42
N SER A 104 10.89 -16.28 7.74
CA SER A 104 10.60 -15.81 9.10
C SER A 104 9.25 -16.28 9.65
N GLY A 105 8.29 -16.57 8.78
CA GLY A 105 6.87 -16.73 9.09
C GLY A 105 5.99 -15.55 8.68
N ALA A 106 6.58 -14.40 8.33
CA ALA A 106 5.84 -13.26 7.81
C ALA A 106 5.05 -13.60 6.55
N THR A 107 3.97 -12.85 6.30
CA THR A 107 3.08 -13.14 5.17
C THR A 107 2.74 -11.90 4.35
N VAL A 108 2.59 -12.10 3.04
CA VAL A 108 1.95 -11.14 2.13
C VAL A 108 0.79 -11.83 1.43
N THR A 109 -0.42 -11.36 1.70
CA THR A 109 -1.67 -11.93 1.19
C THR A 109 -2.23 -11.06 0.07
N PHE A 110 -2.68 -11.69 -1.02
CA PHE A 110 -3.44 -11.01 -2.07
C PHE A 110 -4.92 -11.36 -1.94
N SER A 111 -5.77 -10.34 -1.94
CA SER A 111 -7.21 -10.48 -1.85
C SER A 111 -7.93 -9.45 -2.72
N HIS A 112 -9.24 -9.52 -2.74
CA HIS A 112 -10.07 -8.59 -3.52
C HIS A 112 -11.27 -8.10 -2.71
N LEU A 113 -11.84 -6.99 -3.13
CA LEU A 113 -13.05 -6.40 -2.57
C LEU A 113 -13.98 -5.98 -3.72
N HIS A 114 -14.59 -6.98 -4.38
CA HIS A 114 -15.50 -6.76 -5.49
C HIS A 114 -16.81 -6.09 -5.03
N ASN A 115 -17.48 -6.71 -4.05
CA ASN A 115 -18.70 -6.18 -3.47
C ASN A 115 -18.40 -5.37 -2.21
N GLN A 116 -19.33 -4.51 -1.84
CA GLN A 116 -19.23 -3.75 -0.60
C GLN A 116 -19.20 -4.66 0.64
N SER A 117 -19.91 -5.80 0.58
CA SER A 117 -19.95 -6.79 1.66
C SER A 117 -18.66 -7.56 1.91
N ASP A 118 -17.75 -7.63 0.92
CA ASP A 118 -16.52 -8.44 1.01
C ASP A 118 -15.59 -7.95 2.13
N VAL A 119 -15.75 -6.71 2.57
CA VAL A 119 -15.03 -6.20 3.74
C VAL A 119 -15.38 -6.95 5.03
N ASN A 120 -16.55 -7.62 5.10
CA ASN A 120 -16.98 -8.37 6.27
C ASN A 120 -16.13 -9.62 6.49
N ASP A 121 -15.51 -10.17 5.44
CA ASP A 121 -14.57 -11.31 5.55
C ASP A 121 -13.34 -10.93 6.39
N TRP A 122 -13.09 -9.63 6.54
CA TRP A 122 -12.00 -9.08 7.33
C TRP A 122 -12.43 -8.61 8.71
N GLN A 123 -13.66 -8.91 9.12
CA GLN A 123 -14.14 -8.54 10.44
C GLN A 123 -13.31 -9.24 11.53
N GLY A 124 -12.84 -8.47 12.50
CA GLY A 124 -11.96 -8.98 13.55
C GLY A 124 -10.47 -9.06 13.18
N SER A 125 -10.10 -8.89 11.91
CA SER A 125 -8.70 -8.94 11.47
C SER A 125 -7.89 -7.78 12.04
N GLN A 126 -6.59 -8.05 12.21
CA GLN A 126 -5.57 -7.05 12.51
C GLN A 126 -4.52 -7.11 11.40
N ILE A 127 -4.43 -6.04 10.62
CA ILE A 127 -3.60 -6.01 9.43
C ILE A 127 -2.58 -4.87 9.59
N PRO A 128 -1.31 -5.17 9.88
CA PRO A 128 -0.27 -4.16 10.03
C PRO A 128 -0.08 -3.28 8.79
N MET A 129 -0.09 -3.87 7.60
CA MET A 129 0.02 -3.15 6.34
C MET A 129 -1.14 -3.50 5.42
N ILE A 130 -1.92 -2.50 5.01
CA ILE A 130 -2.95 -2.64 4.00
C ILE A 130 -2.47 -1.96 2.72
N GLY A 131 -2.41 -2.73 1.62
CA GLY A 131 -2.12 -2.25 0.28
C GLY A 131 -3.40 -2.16 -0.57
N TYR A 132 -3.56 -1.07 -1.32
CA TYR A 132 -4.57 -0.97 -2.38
C TYR A 132 -3.87 -0.78 -3.71
N ASP A 133 -4.01 -1.73 -4.60
CA ASP A 133 -3.54 -1.55 -5.96
C ASP A 133 -4.71 -1.07 -6.83
N GLU A 134 -4.57 0.14 -7.40
CA GLU A 134 -5.61 0.92 -8.08
C GLU A 134 -6.73 1.37 -7.13
N LEU A 135 -6.41 2.24 -6.17
CA LEU A 135 -7.34 2.73 -5.13
C LEU A 135 -8.62 3.34 -5.69
N THR A 136 -8.58 3.97 -6.86
CA THR A 136 -9.74 4.55 -7.54
C THR A 136 -10.82 3.54 -7.90
N HIS A 137 -10.49 2.25 -7.95
CA HIS A 137 -11.47 1.18 -8.20
C HIS A 137 -12.30 0.80 -6.98
N PHE A 138 -11.90 1.19 -5.79
CA PHE A 138 -12.63 0.90 -4.55
C PHE A 138 -13.57 2.02 -4.17
N THR A 139 -14.62 1.69 -3.43
CA THR A 139 -15.48 2.73 -2.85
C THR A 139 -14.81 3.37 -1.64
N GLU A 140 -15.12 4.64 -1.39
CA GLU A 140 -14.66 5.35 -0.19
C GLU A 140 -15.05 4.58 1.08
N TRP A 141 -16.26 4.02 1.11
CA TRP A 141 -16.74 3.23 2.24
C TRP A 141 -15.87 1.99 2.51
N GLN A 142 -15.48 1.24 1.46
CA GLN A 142 -14.57 0.08 1.59
C GLN A 142 -13.23 0.51 2.20
N PHE A 143 -12.68 1.62 1.73
CA PHE A 143 -11.41 2.15 2.25
C PHE A 143 -11.51 2.47 3.74
N TRP A 144 -12.52 3.24 4.17
CA TRP A 144 -12.66 3.64 5.58
C TRP A 144 -13.07 2.46 6.49
N TYR A 145 -13.82 1.49 5.98
CA TYR A 145 -14.10 0.27 6.73
C TYR A 145 -12.80 -0.50 7.00
N MET A 146 -12.01 -0.78 5.98
CA MET A 146 -10.75 -1.49 6.10
C MET A 146 -9.71 -0.72 6.91
N PHE A 147 -9.75 0.61 6.89
CA PHE A 147 -8.93 1.44 7.77
C PHE A 147 -9.12 1.08 9.24
N SER A 148 -10.33 0.72 9.65
CA SER A 148 -10.60 0.24 11.02
C SER A 148 -9.96 -1.13 11.34
N ARG A 149 -9.55 -1.87 10.32
CA ARG A 149 -8.82 -3.16 10.42
C ARG A 149 -7.31 -2.97 10.41
N ASN A 150 -6.82 -1.77 10.06
CA ASN A 150 -5.41 -1.45 10.05
C ASN A 150 -4.89 -1.30 11.49
N ARG A 151 -4.55 -2.43 12.08
CA ARG A 151 -4.10 -2.59 13.46
C ARG A 151 -2.91 -3.55 13.49
N SER A 152 -2.08 -3.45 14.53
CA SER A 152 -0.90 -4.29 14.66
C SER A 152 -0.67 -4.69 16.13
N THR A 153 -0.26 -5.95 16.31
CA THR A 153 0.25 -6.49 17.56
C THR A 153 1.68 -6.99 17.45
N CYS A 154 2.27 -6.90 16.24
CA CYS A 154 3.63 -7.37 15.96
C CYS A 154 4.72 -6.30 16.15
N GLY A 155 4.39 -5.15 16.74
CA GLY A 155 5.34 -4.05 16.94
C GLY A 155 5.53 -3.13 15.73
N VAL A 156 5.02 -3.48 14.55
CA VAL A 156 5.00 -2.60 13.38
C VAL A 156 3.86 -1.60 13.53
N ARG A 157 4.15 -0.30 13.41
CA ARG A 157 3.10 0.73 13.37
C ARG A 157 2.18 0.47 12.18
N PRO A 158 0.84 0.38 12.37
CA PRO A 158 -0.07 0.10 11.28
C PRO A 158 -0.08 1.23 10.24
N TYR A 159 -0.08 0.90 8.95
CA TYR A 159 -0.07 1.87 7.87
C TYR A 159 -0.76 1.37 6.60
N ILE A 160 -1.14 2.31 5.73
CA ILE A 160 -1.78 2.04 4.44
C ILE A 160 -0.91 2.58 3.31
N ARG A 161 -0.81 1.80 2.25
CA ARG A 161 -0.15 2.17 1.00
C ARG A 161 -1.10 1.92 -0.16
N ALA A 162 -1.22 2.89 -1.04
CA ALA A 162 -2.10 2.76 -2.18
C ALA A 162 -1.42 3.21 -3.47
N THR A 163 -1.80 2.60 -4.58
CA THR A 163 -1.47 3.09 -5.91
C THR A 163 -2.75 3.54 -6.60
N CYS A 164 -2.66 4.47 -7.52
CA CYS A 164 -3.78 4.82 -8.38
C CYS A 164 -3.32 5.35 -9.74
N ASN A 165 -4.15 5.12 -10.75
CA ASN A 165 -4.16 5.96 -11.94
C ASN A 165 -5.05 7.17 -11.64
N PRO A 166 -4.63 8.40 -11.96
CA PRO A 166 -5.44 9.58 -11.71
C PRO A 166 -6.82 9.47 -12.41
N ASP A 167 -7.87 9.74 -11.65
CA ASP A 167 -9.25 9.78 -12.12
C ASP A 167 -9.93 10.95 -11.40
N ALA A 168 -10.24 12.01 -12.15
CA ALA A 168 -10.76 13.26 -11.62
C ALA A 168 -12.17 13.12 -11.00
N ASP A 169 -12.92 12.12 -11.43
CA ASP A 169 -14.28 11.87 -10.96
C ASP A 169 -14.34 10.93 -9.75
N SER A 170 -13.19 10.47 -9.26
CA SER A 170 -13.11 9.56 -8.13
C SER A 170 -13.07 10.29 -6.79
N TRP A 171 -13.58 9.63 -5.73
CA TRP A 171 -13.44 10.10 -4.34
C TRP A 171 -11.96 10.27 -3.93
N VAL A 172 -11.04 9.56 -4.60
CA VAL A 172 -9.60 9.68 -4.36
C VAL A 172 -9.10 11.05 -4.82
N ALA A 173 -9.64 11.62 -5.91
CA ALA A 173 -9.30 12.97 -6.35
C ALA A 173 -9.64 14.01 -5.28
N GLU A 174 -10.80 13.87 -4.61
CA GLU A 174 -11.17 14.73 -3.49
C GLU A 174 -10.22 14.53 -2.30
N LEU A 175 -9.90 13.27 -1.95
CA LEU A 175 -8.99 12.91 -0.85
C LEU A 175 -7.60 13.56 -1.00
N ILE A 176 -7.05 13.60 -2.23
CA ILE A 176 -5.72 14.12 -2.52
C ILE A 176 -5.74 15.53 -3.10
N SER A 177 -6.89 16.21 -3.12
CA SER A 177 -7.10 17.49 -3.81
C SER A 177 -6.08 18.57 -3.44
N TRP A 178 -5.63 18.61 -2.20
CA TRP A 178 -4.62 19.58 -1.75
C TRP A 178 -3.27 19.43 -2.46
N TRP A 179 -2.90 18.23 -2.86
CA TRP A 179 -1.63 17.95 -3.58
C TRP A 179 -1.72 18.16 -5.10
N ILE A 180 -2.94 18.34 -5.62
CA ILE A 180 -3.21 18.42 -7.06
C ILE A 180 -3.64 19.83 -7.41
N ASP A 181 -3.08 20.36 -8.49
CA ASP A 181 -3.53 21.60 -9.10
C ASP A 181 -4.89 21.36 -9.79
N GLN A 182 -5.91 22.09 -9.36
CA GLN A 182 -7.30 21.84 -9.77
C GLN A 182 -7.60 22.31 -11.20
N GLU A 183 -6.75 23.15 -11.79
CA GLU A 183 -6.92 23.61 -13.18
C GLU A 183 -6.28 22.64 -14.16
N SER A 184 -5.06 22.19 -13.86
CA SER A 184 -4.30 21.32 -14.75
C SER A 184 -4.49 19.83 -14.47
N GLY A 185 -4.95 19.45 -13.27
CA GLY A 185 -5.04 18.06 -12.81
C GLY A 185 -3.70 17.39 -12.49
N TYR A 186 -2.59 18.16 -12.53
CA TYR A 186 -1.25 17.65 -12.24
C TYR A 186 -0.86 17.86 -10.77
N PRO A 187 0.04 17.01 -10.24
CA PRO A 187 0.60 17.21 -8.90
C PRO A 187 1.31 18.57 -8.80
N ILE A 188 1.11 19.28 -7.71
CA ILE A 188 1.85 20.49 -7.35
C ILE A 188 3.23 20.06 -6.85
N PRO A 189 4.34 20.34 -7.57
CA PRO A 189 5.66 19.80 -7.21
C PRO A 189 6.10 20.15 -5.78
N ALA A 190 5.80 21.36 -5.31
CA ALA A 190 6.14 21.83 -3.97
C ALA A 190 5.35 21.11 -2.86
N ARG A 191 4.27 20.42 -3.19
CA ARG A 191 3.41 19.67 -2.24
C ARG A 191 3.64 18.16 -2.31
N SER A 192 4.36 17.68 -3.33
CA SER A 192 4.67 16.25 -3.46
C SER A 192 5.53 15.77 -2.28
N GLY A 193 5.06 14.72 -1.59
CA GLY A 193 5.72 14.20 -0.39
C GLY A 193 5.56 15.03 0.88
N VAL A 194 4.84 16.16 0.83
CA VAL A 194 4.49 16.93 2.04
C VAL A 194 3.42 16.17 2.83
N ILE A 195 3.72 15.90 4.10
CA ILE A 195 2.80 15.21 5.00
C ILE A 195 1.82 16.20 5.60
N ARG A 196 0.54 15.88 5.55
CA ARG A 196 -0.53 16.54 6.29
C ARG A 196 -1.20 15.57 7.26
N TYR A 197 -2.01 16.09 8.14
CA TYR A 197 -2.71 15.29 9.14
C TYR A 197 -4.21 15.38 8.93
N VAL A 198 -4.89 14.27 9.18
CA VAL A 198 -6.33 14.14 8.98
C VAL A 198 -6.99 13.42 10.14
N VAL A 199 -8.20 13.87 10.50
CA VAL A 199 -9.15 13.15 11.35
C VAL A 199 -10.48 13.05 10.63
N ARG A 200 -11.28 12.05 10.96
CA ARG A 200 -12.65 11.92 10.46
C ARG A 200 -13.62 12.22 11.59
N VAL A 201 -14.38 13.31 11.45
CA VAL A 201 -15.37 13.77 12.43
C VAL A 201 -16.72 13.86 11.74
N ASP A 202 -17.73 13.20 12.27
CA ASP A 202 -19.08 13.16 11.70
C ASP A 202 -19.13 12.79 10.21
N GLY A 203 -18.27 11.85 9.83
CA GLY A 203 -18.15 11.38 8.44
C GLY A 203 -17.33 12.28 7.52
N GLN A 204 -16.93 13.46 7.96
CA GLN A 204 -16.15 14.43 7.18
C GLN A 204 -14.67 14.40 7.55
N LEU A 205 -13.80 14.62 6.56
CA LEU A 205 -12.36 14.74 6.77
C LEU A 205 -12.00 16.17 7.20
N ARG A 206 -11.23 16.29 8.26
CA ARG A 206 -10.67 17.55 8.75
C ARG A 206 -9.16 17.48 8.66
N TRP A 207 -8.58 18.42 7.95
CA TRP A 207 -7.17 18.44 7.61
C TRP A 207 -6.44 19.57 8.31
N ALA A 208 -5.20 19.31 8.73
CA ALA A 208 -4.29 20.34 9.24
C ALA A 208 -2.84 20.00 8.85
N ASP A 209 -1.96 20.96 9.01
CA ASP A 209 -0.53 20.78 8.71
C ASP A 209 0.20 20.08 9.87
N THR A 210 -0.39 20.06 11.05
CA THR A 210 0.13 19.36 12.23
C THR A 210 -0.94 18.55 12.96
N ALA A 211 -0.54 17.43 13.55
CA ALA A 211 -1.42 16.65 14.43
C ALA A 211 -1.91 17.46 15.64
N LYS A 212 -1.07 18.39 16.13
CA LYS A 212 -1.39 19.23 17.29
C LYS A 212 -2.59 20.15 17.04
N GLU A 213 -2.68 20.74 15.85
CA GLU A 213 -3.84 21.58 15.47
C GLU A 213 -5.14 20.77 15.55
N LEU A 214 -5.15 19.55 14.99
CA LEU A 214 -6.32 18.68 15.04
C LEU A 214 -6.68 18.23 16.46
N LEU A 215 -5.69 17.99 17.33
CA LEU A 215 -5.94 17.63 18.72
C LEU A 215 -6.51 18.79 19.54
N VAL A 216 -6.18 20.02 19.19
CA VAL A 216 -6.75 21.22 19.84
C VAL A 216 -8.22 21.42 19.39
N GLU A 217 -8.49 21.27 18.09
CA GLU A 217 -9.82 21.48 17.54
C GLU A 217 -10.76 20.30 17.82
N TYR A 218 -10.23 19.07 17.80
CA TYR A 218 -10.97 17.83 18.01
C TYR A 218 -10.33 16.99 19.13
N PRO A 219 -10.50 17.35 20.41
CA PRO A 219 -9.92 16.63 21.53
C PRO A 219 -10.38 15.18 21.59
N GLY A 220 -9.44 14.26 21.82
CA GLY A 220 -9.71 12.82 21.87
C GLY A 220 -9.71 12.12 20.50
N SER A 221 -9.54 12.85 19.40
CA SER A 221 -9.30 12.24 18.09
C SER A 221 -7.90 11.62 17.99
N ILE A 222 -7.68 10.80 16.96
CA ILE A 222 -6.37 10.21 16.65
C ILE A 222 -5.99 10.64 15.24
N PRO A 223 -5.28 11.79 15.10
CA PRO A 223 -4.83 12.25 13.79
C PRO A 223 -3.96 11.21 13.09
N LYS A 224 -4.17 11.06 11.80
CA LYS A 224 -3.37 10.22 10.91
C LYS A 224 -2.58 11.10 9.95
N SER A 225 -1.32 10.74 9.75
CA SER A 225 -0.47 11.38 8.75
C SER A 225 -0.77 10.81 7.36
N PHE A 226 -0.85 11.71 6.38
CA PHE A 226 -1.16 11.36 5.00
C PHE A 226 -0.13 12.00 4.07
#